data_cb8ac7d27e5f8f32ebcbb81452b9231f
#
_entry.id   cb8ac7d27e5f8f32ebcbb81452b9231f
#
_cell.length_a   1.000
_cell.length_b   1.000
_cell.length_c   1.000
_cell.angle_alpha   90.00
_cell.angle_beta   90.00
_cell.angle_gamma   90.00
#
_symmetry.space_group_name_H-M   'P 1'
#
loop_
_entity.id
_entity.type
_entity.pdbx_description
1 polymer ?
#
loop_
_entity_poly.entity_id
_entity_poly.type
_entity_poly.pdbx_seq_one_letter_code
_entity_poly.pdbx_strand_id
1 'polypeptide(L)'
;RTTYLPLANGFTTEDVAATSFGNPYEYAMVDEIGHPGFGYDCTEDLDAFSKFDGWRNYTLQGECNDGNAWMANGGVAGHAGLYSDAEDLAVLCQAMLNGGIYKGVRLYKKEVIDEFTSEQNGKPSRGLGFERGSSFMGRGDRHYDAFGHAGFTGTHVVMNKTNKTAVVFLTNKQNVGFKPDSTSYYSPYSCCGEICELVWNIFGTEAPAETLADKIGAWL
;
A
#
# COMPACT_ATOMS: atom_id res chain seq x y z
N ARG A 1 15.10 0.68 7.98
CA ARG A 1 14.77 -0.72 7.59
C ARG A 1 14.05 -0.80 6.24
N THR A 2 13.93 0.34 5.57
CA THR A 2 13.28 0.42 4.24
C THR A 2 14.26 0.03 3.15
N THR A 3 13.94 -1.02 2.39
CA THR A 3 14.85 -1.54 1.33
C THR A 3 14.10 -2.37 0.29
N TYR A 4 14.67 -2.46 -0.90
CA TYR A 4 14.39 -3.52 -1.84
C TYR A 4 15.24 -4.74 -1.50
N LEU A 5 14.80 -5.93 -1.91
CA LEU A 5 15.51 -7.20 -1.76
C LEU A 5 16.12 -7.36 -0.35
N PRO A 6 15.29 -7.36 0.72
CA PRO A 6 15.79 -7.32 2.10
C PRO A 6 16.76 -8.45 2.43
N LEU A 7 16.57 -9.66 1.91
CA LEU A 7 17.46 -10.78 2.17
C LEU A 7 18.87 -10.54 1.59
N ALA A 8 18.98 -9.85 0.46
CA ALA A 8 20.27 -9.45 -0.11
C ALA A 8 20.93 -8.29 0.67
N ASN A 9 20.13 -7.55 1.44
CA ASN A 9 20.58 -6.40 2.23
C ASN A 9 20.72 -6.70 3.74
N GLY A 10 20.93 -7.96 4.10
CA GLY A 10 21.29 -8.38 5.44
C GLY A 10 20.14 -8.67 6.40
N PHE A 11 18.89 -8.64 5.91
CA PHE A 11 17.73 -9.14 6.65
C PHE A 11 17.60 -10.66 6.48
N THR A 12 16.91 -11.29 7.42
CA THR A 12 16.57 -12.71 7.36
C THR A 12 15.08 -12.92 7.11
N THR A 13 14.66 -14.14 6.87
CA THR A 13 13.24 -14.47 6.76
C THR A 13 12.46 -14.21 8.05
N GLU A 14 13.13 -14.18 9.21
CA GLU A 14 12.49 -13.82 10.49
C GLU A 14 12.17 -12.32 10.60
N ASP A 15 12.87 -11.48 9.84
CA ASP A 15 12.70 -10.02 9.85
C ASP A 15 11.60 -9.54 8.90
N VAL A 16 11.14 -10.38 7.97
CA VAL A 16 10.25 -9.96 6.89
C VAL A 16 8.98 -10.82 6.83
N ALA A 17 7.86 -10.19 6.55
CA ALA A 17 6.58 -10.89 6.40
C ALA A 17 6.56 -11.74 5.12
N ALA A 18 6.04 -12.96 5.23
CA ALA A 18 5.65 -13.74 4.07
C ALA A 18 4.49 -13.07 3.34
N THR A 19 4.44 -13.14 2.03
CA THR A 19 3.35 -12.56 1.24
C THR A 19 2.37 -13.61 0.75
N SER A 20 2.63 -14.29 -0.35
CA SER A 20 1.75 -15.32 -0.89
C SER A 20 2.50 -16.63 -1.10
N PHE A 21 1.77 -17.72 -1.31
CA PHE A 21 2.35 -18.92 -1.88
C PHE A 21 2.37 -18.80 -3.41
N GLY A 22 3.54 -18.55 -3.95
CA GLY A 22 3.72 -18.28 -5.37
C GLY A 22 2.99 -17.02 -5.86
N ASN A 23 2.55 -17.08 -7.12
CA ASN A 23 1.81 -16.02 -7.80
C ASN A 23 0.41 -16.51 -8.24
N PRO A 24 -0.50 -16.85 -7.31
CA PRO A 24 -1.76 -17.47 -7.67
C PRO A 24 -2.66 -16.54 -8.50
N TYR A 25 -2.53 -15.23 -8.33
CA TYR A 25 -3.31 -14.25 -9.09
C TYR A 25 -2.86 -14.20 -10.55
N GLU A 26 -1.56 -14.06 -10.78
CA GLU A 26 -0.97 -14.03 -12.12
C GLU A 26 -1.17 -15.37 -12.82
N TYR A 27 -1.05 -16.48 -12.09
CA TYR A 27 -1.35 -17.81 -12.62
C TYR A 27 -2.80 -17.94 -13.06
N ALA A 28 -3.75 -17.50 -12.23
CA ALA A 28 -5.17 -17.50 -12.56
C ALA A 28 -5.49 -16.62 -13.79
N MET A 29 -4.79 -15.50 -13.96
CA MET A 29 -4.95 -14.64 -15.15
C MET A 29 -4.55 -15.35 -16.45
N VAL A 30 -3.57 -16.23 -16.39
CA VAL A 30 -3.05 -16.98 -17.56
C VAL A 30 -3.84 -18.27 -17.78
N ASP A 31 -4.19 -18.98 -16.73
CA ASP A 31 -4.89 -20.27 -16.80
C ASP A 31 -6.33 -20.14 -17.26
N GLU A 32 -6.99 -19.03 -16.92
CA GLU A 32 -8.34 -18.71 -17.36
C GLU A 32 -8.31 -17.88 -18.66
N ILE A 33 -7.96 -18.51 -19.74
CA ILE A 33 -7.91 -17.89 -21.07
C ILE A 33 -9.27 -17.29 -21.43
N GLY A 34 -9.25 -15.99 -21.71
CA GLY A 34 -10.45 -15.25 -22.05
C GLY A 34 -11.18 -14.67 -20.84
N HIS A 35 -10.52 -14.49 -19.71
CA HIS A 35 -11.10 -13.74 -18.60
C HIS A 35 -11.26 -12.27 -18.98
N PRO A 36 -12.48 -11.81 -19.30
CA PRO A 36 -12.70 -10.45 -19.81
C PRO A 36 -12.42 -9.37 -18.74
N GLY A 37 -12.12 -9.76 -17.49
CA GLY A 37 -11.86 -8.86 -16.38
C GLY A 37 -10.43 -8.31 -16.29
N PHE A 38 -9.45 -8.93 -16.93
CA PHE A 38 -8.04 -8.58 -16.78
C PHE A 38 -7.43 -7.79 -17.94
N GLY A 39 -8.16 -7.63 -19.06
CA GLY A 39 -7.70 -6.83 -20.18
C GLY A 39 -6.49 -7.40 -20.96
N TYR A 40 -6.13 -8.67 -20.70
CA TYR A 40 -5.13 -9.39 -21.48
C TYR A 40 -5.79 -10.34 -22.45
N ASP A 41 -5.56 -10.15 -23.73
CA ASP A 41 -5.87 -11.13 -24.75
C ASP A 41 -4.64 -12.01 -24.97
N CYS A 42 -4.62 -13.17 -24.30
CA CYS A 42 -3.54 -14.13 -24.40
C CYS A 42 -3.78 -15.17 -25.50
N THR A 43 -4.81 -15.02 -26.32
CA THR A 43 -5.23 -16.04 -27.29
C THR A 43 -4.19 -16.29 -28.40
N GLU A 44 -3.33 -15.31 -28.67
CA GLU A 44 -2.30 -15.45 -29.71
C GLU A 44 -1.03 -16.20 -29.24
N ASP A 45 -0.81 -16.35 -27.90
CA ASP A 45 0.42 -16.90 -27.33
C ASP A 45 0.21 -18.09 -26.36
N LEU A 46 -0.89 -18.83 -26.50
CA LEU A 46 -1.24 -19.95 -25.62
C LEU A 46 -0.12 -20.98 -25.47
N ASP A 47 0.60 -21.24 -26.55
CA ASP A 47 1.71 -22.20 -26.58
C ASP A 47 2.91 -21.72 -25.76
N ALA A 48 3.17 -20.43 -25.72
CA ALA A 48 4.22 -19.83 -24.91
C ALA A 48 3.86 -19.87 -23.41
N PHE A 49 2.61 -19.57 -23.07
CA PHE A 49 2.15 -19.62 -21.67
C PHE A 49 2.12 -21.06 -21.12
N SER A 50 1.69 -22.04 -21.90
CA SER A 50 1.66 -23.44 -21.46
C SER A 50 3.05 -24.03 -21.20
N LYS A 51 4.08 -23.44 -21.79
CA LYS A 51 5.49 -23.84 -21.64
C LYS A 51 6.25 -23.03 -20.59
N PHE A 52 5.64 -22.00 -20.01
CA PHE A 52 6.28 -21.17 -19.01
C PHE A 52 6.43 -21.95 -17.69
N ASP A 53 7.66 -22.17 -17.27
CA ASP A 53 8.01 -22.90 -16.06
C ASP A 53 8.57 -22.01 -14.94
N GLY A 54 8.57 -20.69 -15.14
CA GLY A 54 9.09 -19.70 -14.21
C GLY A 54 8.15 -19.35 -13.04
N TRP A 55 7.06 -20.10 -12.85
CA TRP A 55 6.13 -19.87 -11.74
C TRP A 55 6.79 -20.19 -10.40
N ARG A 56 6.73 -19.22 -9.48
CA ARG A 56 7.13 -19.44 -8.10
C ARG A 56 6.10 -20.31 -7.40
N ASN A 57 6.53 -21.41 -6.81
CA ASN A 57 5.68 -22.44 -6.17
C ASN A 57 6.04 -22.66 -4.70
N TYR A 58 6.53 -21.60 -4.08
CA TYR A 58 6.94 -21.57 -2.67
C TYR A 58 6.40 -20.29 -2.01
N THR A 59 6.46 -20.21 -0.68
CA THR A 59 6.04 -19.01 0.05
C THR A 59 7.03 -17.86 -0.23
N LEU A 60 6.53 -16.77 -0.82
CA LEU A 60 7.31 -15.58 -1.11
C LEU A 60 7.57 -14.80 0.18
N GLN A 61 8.83 -14.63 0.53
CA GLN A 61 9.25 -13.95 1.75
C GLN A 61 10.60 -13.24 1.53
N GLY A 62 10.60 -11.91 1.68
CA GLY A 62 11.80 -11.10 1.44
C GLY A 62 12.16 -10.91 -0.04
N GLU A 63 11.26 -11.23 -0.94
CA GLU A 63 11.36 -10.99 -2.38
C GLU A 63 10.10 -10.29 -2.90
N CYS A 64 10.19 -9.66 -4.07
CA CYS A 64 9.06 -8.94 -4.65
C CYS A 64 7.88 -9.87 -4.91
N ASN A 65 6.71 -9.55 -4.38
CA ASN A 65 5.50 -10.32 -4.59
C ASN A 65 4.97 -10.19 -6.03
N ASP A 66 5.01 -8.98 -6.60
CA ASP A 66 4.55 -8.72 -7.96
C ASP A 66 5.35 -9.54 -8.98
N GLY A 67 4.65 -10.36 -9.76
CA GLY A 67 5.27 -11.26 -10.73
C GLY A 67 5.95 -10.51 -11.88
N ASN A 68 5.36 -9.42 -12.35
CA ASN A 68 5.93 -8.62 -13.44
C ASN A 68 7.20 -7.91 -12.98
N ALA A 69 7.17 -7.27 -11.81
CA ALA A 69 8.35 -6.62 -11.25
C ALA A 69 9.46 -7.63 -10.95
N TRP A 70 9.11 -8.84 -10.48
CA TRP A 70 10.07 -9.92 -10.27
C TRP A 70 10.74 -10.35 -11.57
N MET A 71 9.95 -10.69 -12.58
CA MET A 71 10.45 -11.24 -13.85
C MET A 71 11.18 -10.19 -14.70
N ALA A 72 10.60 -9.00 -14.85
CA ALA A 72 11.13 -7.98 -15.75
C ALA A 72 12.19 -7.08 -15.12
N ASN A 73 12.15 -6.88 -13.80
CA ASN A 73 12.97 -5.87 -13.10
C ASN A 73 13.81 -6.45 -11.96
N GLY A 74 13.92 -7.78 -11.84
CA GLY A 74 14.68 -8.42 -10.76
C GLY A 74 14.16 -8.07 -9.36
N GLY A 75 12.89 -7.76 -9.23
CA GLY A 75 12.23 -7.45 -7.96
C GLY A 75 12.40 -6.01 -7.47
N VAL A 76 12.96 -5.11 -8.29
CA VAL A 76 13.17 -3.70 -7.93
C VAL A 76 12.43 -2.81 -8.94
N ALA A 77 11.28 -2.30 -8.55
CA ALA A 77 10.46 -1.45 -9.40
C ALA A 77 9.80 -0.32 -8.60
N GLY A 78 9.48 0.80 -9.26
CA GLY A 78 8.83 1.93 -8.60
C GLY A 78 7.41 1.63 -8.09
N HIS A 79 6.77 0.57 -8.59
CA HIS A 79 5.41 0.17 -8.21
C HIS A 79 5.36 -1.04 -7.29
N ALA A 80 6.46 -1.79 -7.11
CA ALA A 80 6.48 -3.00 -6.29
C ALA A 80 7.88 -3.38 -5.81
N GLY A 81 7.95 -4.20 -4.75
CA GLY A 81 9.19 -4.78 -4.24
C GLY A 81 9.80 -4.08 -3.05
N LEU A 82 9.32 -2.88 -2.67
CA LEU A 82 9.84 -2.18 -1.51
C LEU A 82 9.29 -2.80 -0.21
N TYR A 83 10.18 -3.10 0.71
CA TYR A 83 9.89 -3.50 2.09
C TYR A 83 10.16 -2.35 3.05
N SER A 84 9.33 -2.22 4.07
CA SER A 84 9.47 -1.21 5.11
C SER A 84 8.78 -1.68 6.40
N ASP A 85 8.90 -0.88 7.44
CA ASP A 85 8.14 -1.04 8.69
C ASP A 85 7.32 0.23 9.01
N ALA A 86 6.48 0.14 10.02
CA ALA A 86 5.58 1.24 10.38
C ALA A 86 6.34 2.47 10.89
N GLU A 87 7.49 2.30 11.53
CA GLU A 87 8.30 3.41 12.07
C GLU A 87 8.92 4.23 10.94
N ASP A 88 9.56 3.57 9.98
CA ASP A 88 10.16 4.25 8.82
C ASP A 88 9.11 4.96 7.97
N LEU A 89 7.96 4.30 7.75
CA LEU A 89 6.85 4.92 7.02
C LEU A 89 6.25 6.10 7.78
N ALA A 90 6.18 6.05 9.10
CA ALA A 90 5.73 7.18 9.93
C ALA A 90 6.67 8.39 9.79
N VAL A 91 7.99 8.16 9.68
CA VAL A 91 8.96 9.23 9.42
C VAL A 91 8.69 9.91 8.07
N LEU A 92 8.45 9.12 7.01
CA LEU A 92 8.10 9.64 5.70
C LEU A 92 6.77 10.43 5.74
N CYS A 93 5.76 9.87 6.37
CA CYS A 93 4.45 10.53 6.52
C CYS A 93 4.59 11.87 7.26
N GLN A 94 5.33 11.89 8.36
CA GLN A 94 5.57 13.11 9.12
C GLN A 94 6.32 14.16 8.29
N ALA A 95 7.34 13.74 7.53
CA ALA A 95 8.06 14.65 6.64
C ALA A 95 7.12 15.28 5.61
N MET A 96 6.27 14.48 4.98
CA MET A 96 5.30 14.98 3.98
C MET A 96 4.28 15.92 4.61
N LEU A 97 3.70 15.57 5.77
CA LEU A 97 2.71 16.39 6.48
C LEU A 97 3.31 17.71 7.01
N ASN A 98 4.63 17.74 7.26
CA ASN A 98 5.36 18.93 7.67
C ASN A 98 5.95 19.73 6.48
N GLY A 99 5.41 19.56 5.28
CA GLY A 99 5.87 20.28 4.09
C GLY A 99 7.29 19.92 3.66
N GLY A 100 7.65 18.65 3.81
CA GLY A 100 8.92 18.09 3.35
C GLY A 100 10.07 18.20 4.35
N ILE A 101 9.79 18.47 5.63
CA ILE A 101 10.81 18.61 6.68
C ILE A 101 10.61 17.54 7.76
N TYR A 102 11.70 16.86 8.11
CA TYR A 102 11.76 15.97 9.26
C TYR A 102 12.97 16.32 10.14
N LYS A 103 12.74 16.57 11.44
CA LYS A 103 13.79 16.94 12.42
C LYS A 103 14.76 18.02 11.92
N GLY A 104 14.22 19.04 11.23
CA GLY A 104 15.00 20.16 10.69
C GLY A 104 15.68 19.88 9.34
N VAL A 105 15.64 18.65 8.84
CA VAL A 105 16.20 18.30 7.54
C VAL A 105 15.09 18.38 6.47
N ARG A 106 15.35 19.12 5.40
CA ARG A 106 14.47 19.20 4.23
C ARG A 106 14.72 18.02 3.30
N LEU A 107 13.72 17.17 3.13
CA LEU A 107 13.72 16.04 2.19
C LEU A 107 13.08 16.43 0.86
N TYR A 108 11.99 17.20 0.90
CA TYR A 108 11.23 17.63 -0.28
C TYR A 108 10.88 19.12 -0.17
N LYS A 109 10.70 19.80 -1.29
CA LYS A 109 10.08 21.12 -1.33
C LYS A 109 8.58 20.99 -1.06
N LYS A 110 8.02 21.95 -0.31
CA LYS A 110 6.58 21.95 0.00
C LYS A 110 5.73 21.98 -1.27
N GLU A 111 6.12 22.76 -2.24
CA GLU A 111 5.42 22.94 -3.52
C GLU A 111 5.34 21.61 -4.29
N VAL A 112 6.39 20.80 -4.25
CA VAL A 112 6.40 19.46 -4.87
C VAL A 112 5.40 18.52 -4.17
N ILE A 113 5.37 18.53 -2.82
CA ILE A 113 4.38 17.73 -2.09
C ILE A 113 2.97 18.19 -2.43
N ASP A 114 2.74 19.50 -2.45
CA ASP A 114 1.41 20.05 -2.75
C ASP A 114 0.96 19.66 -4.15
N GLU A 115 1.84 19.73 -5.14
CA GLU A 115 1.56 19.32 -6.52
C GLU A 115 1.24 17.82 -6.60
N PHE A 116 2.09 16.96 -6.03
CA PHE A 116 1.93 15.50 -6.10
C PHE A 116 0.67 14.99 -5.38
N THR A 117 0.23 15.68 -4.36
CA THR A 117 -0.92 15.29 -3.53
C THR A 117 -2.20 16.08 -3.85
N SER A 118 -2.17 16.96 -4.84
CA SER A 118 -3.35 17.68 -5.33
C SER A 118 -4.05 16.91 -6.45
N GLU A 119 -5.26 17.35 -6.78
CA GLU A 119 -6.01 16.85 -7.92
C GLU A 119 -5.25 17.03 -9.23
N GLN A 120 -5.28 15.99 -10.05
CA GLN A 120 -4.61 15.99 -11.35
C GLN A 120 -5.60 15.76 -12.49
N ASN A 121 -5.49 16.57 -13.54
CA ASN A 121 -6.23 16.40 -14.80
C ASN A 121 -7.75 16.29 -14.64
N GLY A 122 -8.33 17.04 -13.71
CA GLY A 122 -9.77 16.98 -13.41
C GLY A 122 -10.24 15.65 -12.81
N LYS A 123 -9.32 14.86 -12.24
CA LYS A 123 -9.64 13.63 -11.52
C LYS A 123 -9.46 13.85 -10.02
N PRO A 124 -10.53 14.16 -9.27
CA PRO A 124 -10.45 14.50 -7.86
C PRO A 124 -9.88 13.37 -6.99
N SER A 125 -10.00 12.12 -7.45
CA SER A 125 -9.50 10.93 -6.74
C SER A 125 -8.02 10.60 -6.98
N ARG A 126 -7.29 11.42 -7.76
CA ARG A 126 -5.88 11.12 -8.11
C ARG A 126 -4.98 12.34 -7.97
N GLY A 127 -3.83 12.13 -7.31
CA GLY A 127 -2.63 12.95 -7.41
C GLY A 127 -1.58 12.28 -8.29
N LEU A 128 -0.34 12.76 -8.25
CA LEU A 128 0.79 12.13 -8.91
C LEU A 128 1.36 11.02 -8.01
N GLY A 129 1.04 9.76 -8.31
CA GLY A 129 1.43 8.61 -7.51
C GLY A 129 0.65 8.42 -6.20
N PHE A 130 -0.41 9.20 -5.97
CA PHE A 130 -1.29 9.08 -4.80
C PHE A 130 -2.75 8.89 -5.21
N GLU A 131 -3.47 8.11 -4.42
CA GLU A 131 -4.92 8.15 -4.38
C GLU A 131 -5.38 9.27 -3.44
N ARG A 132 -6.59 9.76 -3.65
CA ARG A 132 -7.24 10.78 -2.83
C ARG A 132 -8.70 10.40 -2.61
N GLY A 133 -9.19 10.58 -1.38
CA GLY A 133 -10.60 10.32 -1.06
C GLY A 133 -11.08 8.90 -1.35
N SER A 134 -10.19 7.92 -1.38
CA SER A 134 -10.54 6.51 -1.57
C SER A 134 -11.20 5.93 -0.32
N SER A 135 -12.02 4.89 -0.48
CA SER A 135 -12.80 4.28 0.62
C SER A 135 -11.97 3.74 1.78
N PHE A 136 -10.69 3.41 1.55
CA PHE A 136 -9.77 3.01 2.61
C PHE A 136 -9.18 4.19 3.40
N MET A 137 -9.52 5.43 3.05
CA MET A 137 -9.07 6.65 3.73
C MET A 137 -10.09 7.21 4.72
N GLY A 138 -11.18 6.51 4.93
CA GLY A 138 -12.33 6.94 5.75
C GLY A 138 -13.59 7.14 4.92
N ARG A 139 -14.66 7.51 5.62
CA ARG A 139 -15.97 7.76 5.02
C ARG A 139 -16.50 9.12 5.39
N GLY A 140 -16.94 9.96 5.20
CA GLY A 140 -17.34 11.28 5.67
C GLY A 140 -16.54 12.39 5.01
N ASP A 141 -16.85 13.62 5.32
CA ASP A 141 -16.29 14.79 4.64
C ASP A 141 -14.77 14.93 4.81
N ARG A 142 -14.22 14.37 5.88
CA ARG A 142 -12.79 14.49 6.20
C ARG A 142 -11.88 13.63 5.32
N HIS A 143 -12.41 12.62 4.64
CA HIS A 143 -11.60 11.77 3.77
C HIS A 143 -11.14 12.49 2.49
N TYR A 144 -11.81 13.56 2.09
CA TYR A 144 -11.42 14.34 0.89
C TYR A 144 -10.07 15.04 1.02
N ASP A 145 -9.61 15.31 2.26
CA ASP A 145 -8.30 15.88 2.54
C ASP A 145 -7.21 14.79 2.71
N ALA A 146 -7.64 13.53 2.67
CA ALA A 146 -6.73 12.41 2.79
C ALA A 146 -6.16 12.02 1.43
N PHE A 147 -4.90 11.62 1.46
CA PHE A 147 -4.17 11.06 0.33
C PHE A 147 -3.28 9.91 0.81
N GLY A 148 -2.95 9.02 -0.06
CA GLY A 148 -2.15 7.85 0.26
C GLY A 148 -2.14 6.84 -0.86
N HIS A 149 -1.80 5.61 -0.57
CA HIS A 149 -1.91 4.51 -1.52
C HIS A 149 -2.12 3.17 -0.82
N ALA A 150 -2.79 2.26 -1.52
CA ALA A 150 -2.93 0.87 -1.11
C ALA A 150 -1.90 0.00 -1.84
N GLY A 151 -1.33 -0.99 -1.15
CA GLY A 151 -0.51 -2.03 -1.75
C GLY A 151 -1.31 -3.29 -2.07
N PHE A 152 -0.97 -3.96 -3.16
CA PHE A 152 -1.66 -5.18 -3.60
C PHE A 152 -1.60 -6.29 -2.54
N THR A 153 -0.50 -6.36 -1.80
CA THR A 153 -0.32 -7.31 -0.69
C THR A 153 -1.23 -7.06 0.51
N GLY A 154 -1.84 -5.87 0.61
CA GLY A 154 -2.77 -5.51 1.69
C GLY A 154 -2.28 -4.38 2.58
N THR A 155 -1.18 -3.73 2.23
CA THR A 155 -0.64 -2.59 2.98
C THR A 155 -1.31 -1.27 2.57
N HIS A 156 -1.42 -0.31 3.51
CA HIS A 156 -1.96 1.01 3.24
C HIS A 156 -1.16 2.06 3.99
N VAL A 157 -0.93 3.18 3.33
CA VAL A 157 -0.38 4.40 3.96
C VAL A 157 -1.33 5.54 3.61
N VAL A 158 -1.88 6.17 4.62
CA VAL A 158 -2.86 7.26 4.48
C VAL A 158 -2.43 8.45 5.31
N MET A 159 -2.46 9.62 4.73
CA MET A 159 -2.13 10.89 5.37
C MET A 159 -3.31 11.86 5.21
N ASN A 160 -3.58 12.65 6.23
CA ASN A 160 -4.58 13.73 6.18
C ASN A 160 -3.90 15.06 6.45
N LYS A 161 -3.98 15.99 5.48
CA LYS A 161 -3.32 17.30 5.56
C LYS A 161 -3.93 18.22 6.59
N THR A 162 -5.24 18.16 6.76
CA THR A 162 -5.99 19.08 7.62
C THR A 162 -5.65 18.87 9.09
N ASN A 163 -5.68 17.63 9.56
CA ASN A 163 -5.36 17.30 10.95
C ASN A 163 -3.92 16.84 11.17
N LYS A 164 -3.11 16.80 10.11
CA LYS A 164 -1.68 16.38 10.12
C LYS A 164 -1.44 15.03 10.77
N THR A 165 -2.35 14.11 10.55
CA THR A 165 -2.25 12.73 11.03
C THR A 165 -1.99 11.76 9.89
N ALA A 166 -1.45 10.61 10.22
CA ALA A 166 -1.24 9.51 9.27
C ALA A 166 -1.65 8.18 9.89
N VAL A 167 -2.06 7.26 9.04
CA VAL A 167 -2.33 5.86 9.38
C VAL A 167 -1.43 5.00 8.50
N VAL A 168 -0.59 4.21 9.12
CA VAL A 168 0.20 3.15 8.47
C VAL A 168 -0.44 1.82 8.87
N PHE A 169 -1.08 1.16 7.90
CA PHE A 169 -1.83 -0.08 8.13
C PHE A 169 -1.21 -1.20 7.32
N LEU A 170 -0.40 -2.01 8.00
CA LEU A 170 0.37 -3.09 7.39
C LEU A 170 -0.33 -4.42 7.64
N THR A 171 -0.97 -4.94 6.61
CA THR A 171 -1.59 -6.27 6.60
C THR A 171 -1.08 -7.08 5.43
N ASN A 172 -1.35 -8.38 5.42
CA ASN A 172 -0.98 -9.28 4.37
C ASN A 172 -2.17 -10.15 3.93
N LYS A 173 -3.04 -9.57 3.09
CA LYS A 173 -4.22 -10.28 2.59
C LYS A 173 -3.89 -11.49 1.72
N GLN A 174 -2.74 -11.46 1.05
CA GLN A 174 -2.38 -12.51 0.12
C GLN A 174 -1.91 -13.78 0.82
N ASN A 175 -1.38 -13.66 2.04
CA ASN A 175 -0.95 -14.83 2.82
C ASN A 175 -2.12 -15.74 3.24
N VAL A 176 -3.33 -15.21 3.27
CA VAL A 176 -4.56 -15.96 3.56
C VAL A 176 -5.01 -16.78 2.34
N GLY A 177 -4.58 -16.40 1.14
CA GLY A 177 -5.03 -16.99 -0.12
C GLY A 177 -6.34 -16.40 -0.64
N PHE A 178 -6.86 -17.01 -1.70
CA PHE A 178 -8.14 -16.61 -2.29
C PHE A 178 -9.32 -16.96 -1.38
N LYS A 179 -10.41 -16.23 -1.56
CA LYS A 179 -11.70 -16.62 -1.01
C LYS A 179 -12.14 -17.94 -1.61
N PRO A 180 -12.92 -18.77 -0.91
CA PRO A 180 -13.51 -19.97 -1.48
C PRO A 180 -14.23 -19.66 -2.80
N ASP A 181 -14.02 -20.52 -3.78
CA ASP A 181 -14.65 -20.44 -5.12
C ASP A 181 -14.46 -19.08 -5.85
N SER A 182 -13.32 -18.44 -5.64
CA SER A 182 -13.02 -17.11 -6.18
C SER A 182 -11.53 -16.92 -6.45
N THR A 183 -11.19 -16.08 -7.42
CA THR A 183 -9.83 -15.58 -7.66
C THR A 183 -9.56 -14.25 -6.96
N SER A 184 -10.39 -13.89 -5.98
CA SER A 184 -10.28 -12.64 -5.22
C SER A 184 -9.78 -12.87 -3.81
N TYR A 185 -8.92 -11.97 -3.32
CA TYR A 185 -8.49 -11.93 -1.94
C TYR A 185 -9.52 -11.24 -1.02
N TYR A 186 -9.41 -11.49 0.28
CA TYR A 186 -10.10 -10.66 1.28
C TYR A 186 -9.55 -9.24 1.24
N SER A 187 -10.44 -8.25 1.16
CA SER A 187 -10.02 -6.86 1.07
C SER A 187 -9.92 -6.22 2.47
N PRO A 188 -8.77 -5.62 2.83
CA PRO A 188 -8.64 -4.87 4.08
C PRO A 188 -9.14 -3.42 3.97
N TYR A 189 -9.66 -2.98 2.82
CA TYR A 189 -10.04 -1.59 2.55
C TYR A 189 -11.04 -1.03 3.56
N SER A 190 -12.11 -1.77 3.83
CA SER A 190 -13.13 -1.32 4.80
C SER A 190 -12.56 -1.17 6.20
N CYS A 191 -11.75 -2.14 6.64
CA CYS A 191 -11.11 -2.09 7.96
C CYS A 191 -10.16 -0.88 8.06
N CYS A 192 -9.31 -0.66 7.06
CA CYS A 192 -8.44 0.50 7.01
C CYS A 192 -9.24 1.81 7.02
N GLY A 193 -10.33 1.87 6.24
CA GLY A 193 -11.22 3.04 6.19
C GLY A 193 -11.87 3.35 7.52
N GLU A 194 -12.33 2.34 8.26
CA GLU A 194 -12.90 2.52 9.60
C GLU A 194 -11.86 2.99 10.62
N ILE A 195 -10.63 2.46 10.55
CA ILE A 195 -9.52 2.93 11.39
C ILE A 195 -9.18 4.39 11.06
N CYS A 196 -9.09 4.75 9.78
CA CYS A 196 -8.88 6.13 9.37
C CYS A 196 -9.97 7.05 9.90
N GLU A 197 -11.24 6.64 9.79
CA GLU A 197 -12.38 7.42 10.29
C GLU A 197 -12.28 7.66 11.81
N LEU A 198 -11.93 6.63 12.57
CA LEU A 198 -11.68 6.77 14.02
C LEU A 198 -10.56 7.75 14.31
N VAL A 199 -9.43 7.65 13.59
CA VAL A 199 -8.30 8.56 13.75
C VAL A 199 -8.69 9.99 13.40
N TRP A 200 -9.44 10.20 12.29
CA TRP A 200 -9.91 11.53 11.91
C TRP A 200 -10.90 12.13 12.92
N ASN A 201 -11.72 11.30 13.53
CA ASN A 201 -12.67 11.74 14.56
C ASN A 201 -11.97 12.09 15.87
N ILE A 202 -10.93 11.35 16.25
CA ILE A 202 -10.17 11.61 17.48
C ILE A 202 -9.29 12.86 17.34
N PHE A 203 -8.61 13.02 16.20
CA PHE A 203 -7.59 14.05 16.00
C PHE A 203 -8.03 15.21 15.09
N GLY A 204 -9.20 15.12 14.47
CA GLY A 204 -9.66 16.06 13.43
C GLY A 204 -10.45 17.25 13.95
N THR A 205 -10.69 17.40 15.24
CA THR A 205 -11.14 18.63 15.88
C THR A 205 -9.92 19.42 16.31
N GLU A 206 -9.99 20.76 16.33
CA GLU A 206 -8.91 21.66 16.78
C GLU A 206 -8.17 21.03 17.95
N ALA A 207 -6.82 20.97 17.82
CA ALA A 207 -5.97 20.20 18.72
C ALA A 207 -6.44 20.35 20.18
N PRO A 208 -6.92 19.29 20.84
CA PRO A 208 -7.30 19.42 22.22
C PRO A 208 -6.02 19.70 23.00
N ALA A 209 -6.15 20.51 24.03
CA ALA A 209 -5.08 20.75 24.98
C ALA A 209 -4.63 19.47 25.73
N GLU A 210 -5.30 18.35 25.48
CA GLU A 210 -5.01 17.05 26.05
C GLU A 210 -4.03 16.26 25.17
N THR A 211 -3.05 15.65 25.82
CA THR A 211 -2.07 14.81 25.16
C THR A 211 -2.67 13.48 24.68
N LEU A 212 -2.00 12.78 23.76
CA LEU A 212 -2.40 11.43 23.33
C LEU A 212 -2.54 10.47 24.51
N ALA A 213 -1.70 10.61 25.54
CA ALA A 213 -1.74 9.79 26.77
C ALA A 213 -3.05 10.01 27.55
N ASP A 214 -3.53 11.26 27.64
CA ASP A 214 -4.77 11.58 28.34
C ASP A 214 -5.99 10.97 27.63
N LYS A 215 -5.96 10.94 26.30
CA LYS A 215 -7.04 10.34 25.49
C LYS A 215 -7.04 8.81 25.57
N ILE A 216 -5.89 8.17 25.52
CA ILE A 216 -5.76 6.72 25.66
C ILE A 216 -6.15 6.27 27.09
N GLY A 217 -5.76 7.04 28.10
CA GLY A 217 -6.11 6.76 29.51
C GLY A 217 -7.61 6.82 29.82
N ALA A 218 -8.39 7.53 29.01
CA ALA A 218 -9.85 7.58 29.14
C ALA A 218 -10.56 6.36 28.50
N TRP A 219 -9.84 5.51 27.79
CA TRP A 219 -10.35 4.29 27.12
C TRP A 219 -9.94 2.99 27.84
N LEU A 220 -9.04 3.07 28.82
CA LEU A 220 -8.60 1.98 29.68
C LEU A 220 -9.24 2.09 31.06
#